data_4765c141bc94e37191f67026b6bb59f7
#
_entry.id   4765c141bc94e37191f67026b6bb59f7
#
_cell.length_a   1.000
_cell.length_b   1.000
_cell.length_c   1.000
_cell.angle_alpha   90.00
_cell.angle_beta   90.00
_cell.angle_gamma   90.00
#
_symmetry.space_group_name_H-M   'P 1'
#
loop_
_entity.id
_entity.type
_entity.pdbx_description
1 polymer ?
#
loop_
_entity_poly.entity_id
_entity_poly.type
_entity_poly.pdbx_seq_one_letter_code
_entity_poly.pdbx_strand_id
1 'polypeptide(L)' 'MSEQKTMKDFIEMRGRVEELLPAANFKIMLENGQAIIGHLSGKMRMNRIRLLPGDDVRVEMSPYDLTKGRVVYRF' A
#
# COMPACT_ATOMS: atom_id res chain seq x y z
N MET A 1 4.52 1.26 25.58
CA MET A 1 3.32 2.07 25.50
C MET A 1 3.28 2.91 24.25
N SER A 2 4.29 3.71 24.04
CA SER A 2 4.31 4.57 22.86
C SER A 2 4.34 3.78 21.57
N GLU A 3 4.96 2.62 21.58
CA GLU A 3 5.02 1.81 20.38
C GLU A 3 3.63 1.44 19.90
N GLN A 4 2.76 1.15 20.83
CA GLN A 4 1.42 0.74 20.46
C GLN A 4 0.66 1.87 19.82
N LYS A 5 0.89 3.09 20.28
CA LYS A 5 0.27 4.25 19.67
C LYS A 5 0.76 4.42 18.24
N THR A 6 2.05 4.18 18.02
CA THR A 6 2.61 4.30 16.70
C THR A 6 1.93 3.35 15.73
N MET A 7 1.67 2.12 16.18
CA MET A 7 0.99 1.15 15.35
C MET A 7 -0.41 1.60 14.98
N LYS A 8 -1.06 2.29 15.89
CA LYS A 8 -2.43 2.74 15.64
C LYS A 8 -2.49 3.92 14.70
N ASP A 9 -1.35 4.54 14.44
CA ASP A 9 -1.33 5.71 13.57
C ASP A 9 -1.39 5.37 12.10
N PHE A 10 -1.31 4.09 11.75
CA PHE A 10 -1.42 3.70 10.35
C PHE A 10 -2.87 3.55 9.95
N ILE A 11 -3.17 4.02 8.75
CA ILE A 11 -4.48 3.90 8.14
C ILE A 11 -4.42 2.77 7.13
N GLU A 12 -5.32 1.80 7.25
CA GLU A 12 -5.40 0.72 6.27
C GLU A 12 -6.57 0.98 5.35
N MET A 13 -6.34 0.76 4.06
CA MET A 13 -7.38 0.97 3.07
C MET A 13 -7.19 -0.01 1.93
N ARG A 14 -8.30 -0.44 1.36
CA ARG A 14 -8.28 -1.31 0.19
C ARG A 14 -8.14 -0.48 -1.06
N GLY A 15 -7.39 -1.01 -2.03
CA GLY A 15 -7.23 -0.35 -3.30
C GLY A 15 -7.00 -1.35 -4.41
N ARG A 16 -6.81 -0.83 -5.62
CA ARG A 16 -6.55 -1.65 -6.80
C ARG A 16 -5.34 -1.10 -7.52
N VAL A 17 -4.46 -2.01 -7.91
CA VAL A 17 -3.27 -1.63 -8.70
C VAL A 17 -3.74 -1.22 -10.08
N GLU A 18 -3.36 0.00 -10.49
CA GLU A 18 -3.73 0.50 -11.82
C GLU A 18 -2.58 0.46 -12.79
N GLU A 19 -1.37 0.68 -12.31
CA GLU A 19 -0.23 0.83 -13.20
C GLU A 19 1.04 0.44 -12.47
N LEU A 20 1.95 -0.19 -13.20
CA LEU A 20 3.29 -0.47 -12.68
C LEU A 20 4.19 0.72 -13.02
N LEU A 21 4.87 1.23 -12.01
CA LEU A 21 5.73 2.40 -12.15
C LEU A 21 7.19 1.98 -12.01
N PRO A 22 8.14 2.84 -12.41
CA PRO A 22 9.56 2.52 -12.24
C PRO A 22 9.94 2.32 -10.79
N ALA A 23 11.06 1.64 -10.55
CA ALA A 23 11.64 1.42 -9.23
C ALA A 23 10.71 0.63 -8.30
N ALA A 24 9.99 -0.32 -8.87
CA ALA A 24 9.10 -1.20 -8.10
C ALA A 24 8.03 -0.44 -7.33
N ASN A 25 7.57 0.67 -7.89
CA ASN A 25 6.43 1.41 -7.36
C ASN A 25 5.18 1.07 -8.15
N PHE A 26 4.01 1.38 -7.57
CA PHE A 26 2.74 1.08 -8.18
C PHE A 26 1.80 2.26 -8.02
N LYS A 27 1.03 2.53 -9.05
CA LYS A 27 -0.08 3.47 -8.91
C LYS A 27 -1.28 2.68 -8.44
N ILE A 28 -1.84 3.08 -7.31
CA ILE A 28 -2.94 2.36 -6.68
C ILE A 28 -4.10 3.31 -6.50
N MET A 29 -5.27 2.89 -6.96
CA MET A 29 -6.50 3.64 -6.76
C MET A 29 -7.17 3.10 -5.51
N LEU A 30 -7.30 3.94 -4.49
CA LEU A 30 -7.95 3.55 -3.26
C LEU A 30 -9.45 3.51 -3.42
N GLU A 31 -10.12 2.78 -2.54
CA GLU A 31 -11.57 2.64 -2.60
C GLU A 31 -12.29 3.96 -2.40
N ASN A 32 -11.62 4.95 -1.80
CA ASN A 32 -12.20 6.28 -1.63
C ASN A 32 -12.01 7.16 -2.86
N GLY A 33 -11.45 6.63 -3.95
CA GLY A 33 -11.26 7.37 -5.19
C GLY A 33 -9.95 8.13 -5.29
N GLN A 34 -9.09 8.06 -4.29
CA GLN A 34 -7.81 8.75 -4.30
C GLN A 34 -6.72 7.84 -4.84
N ALA A 35 -5.86 8.37 -5.71
CA ALA A 35 -4.73 7.63 -6.23
C ALA A 35 -3.50 7.89 -5.37
N ILE A 36 -2.72 6.84 -5.11
CA ILE A 36 -1.50 6.94 -4.34
C ILE A 36 -0.38 6.19 -5.04
N ILE A 37 0.84 6.43 -4.60
CA ILE A 37 2.00 5.66 -5.03
C ILE A 37 2.29 4.64 -3.95
N GLY A 38 2.30 3.36 -4.33
CA GLY A 38 2.52 2.28 -3.39
C GLY A 38 3.81 1.54 -3.65
N HIS A 39 4.31 0.88 -2.62
CA HIS A 39 5.44 -0.04 -2.74
C HIS A 39 5.15 -1.26 -1.87
N LEU A 40 5.83 -2.36 -2.16
CA LEU A 40 5.63 -3.59 -1.40
C LEU A 40 6.22 -3.45 -0.01
N SER A 41 5.52 -4.01 0.98
CA SER A 41 6.07 -4.14 2.32
C SER A 41 7.27 -5.09 2.28
N GLY A 42 8.09 -5.05 3.32
CA GLY A 42 9.23 -5.95 3.40
C GLY A 42 8.82 -7.41 3.34
N LYS A 43 7.73 -7.74 4.03
CA LYS A 43 7.25 -9.11 4.06
C LYS A 43 6.81 -9.58 2.67
N MET A 44 6.09 -8.75 1.94
CA MET A 44 5.64 -9.12 0.62
C MET A 44 6.81 -9.23 -0.36
N ARG A 45 7.81 -8.38 -0.18
CA ARG A 45 9.01 -8.44 -1.00
C ARG A 45 9.77 -9.73 -0.75
N MET A 46 9.88 -10.14 0.50
CA MET A 46 10.53 -11.39 0.85
C MET A 46 9.79 -12.60 0.28
N ASN A 47 8.48 -12.53 0.25
CA ASN A 47 7.66 -13.61 -0.29
C ASN A 47 7.55 -13.54 -1.81
N ARG A 48 8.23 -12.60 -2.45
CA ARG A 48 8.26 -12.46 -3.91
C ARG A 48 6.87 -12.32 -4.49
N ILE A 49 6.01 -11.60 -3.81
CA ILE A 49 4.67 -11.33 -4.31
C ILE A 49 4.78 -10.39 -5.49
N ARG A 50 4.12 -10.74 -6.59
CA ARG A 50 4.09 -9.91 -7.78
C ARG A 50 2.71 -9.29 -7.91
N LEU A 51 2.69 -7.97 -8.09
CA LEU A 51 1.45 -7.25 -8.32
C LEU A 51 1.30 -6.93 -9.80
N LEU A 52 0.07 -7.02 -10.27
CA LEU A 52 -0.26 -6.70 -11.66
C LEU A 52 -1.44 -5.73 -11.66
N PRO A 53 -1.59 -4.93 -12.73
CA PRO A 53 -2.76 -4.08 -12.84
C PRO A 53 -4.03 -4.91 -12.70
N GLY A 54 -4.97 -4.40 -11.91
CA GLY A 54 -6.21 -5.10 -11.62
C GLY A 54 -6.22 -5.86 -10.32
N ASP A 55 -5.06 -6.05 -9.68
CA ASP A 55 -5.01 -6.76 -8.40
C ASP A 55 -5.57 -5.89 -7.30
N ASP A 56 -6.37 -6.51 -6.43
CA ASP A 56 -6.88 -5.85 -5.22
C ASP A 56 -5.88 -6.03 -4.10
N VAL A 57 -5.62 -4.96 -3.38
CA VAL A 57 -4.58 -4.96 -2.35
C VAL A 57 -5.08 -4.20 -1.13
N ARG A 58 -4.42 -4.46 0.00
CA ARG A 58 -4.56 -3.66 1.21
C ARG A 58 -3.30 -2.83 1.39
N VAL A 59 -3.50 -1.55 1.66
CA VAL A 59 -2.41 -0.58 1.76
C VAL A 59 -2.42 0.04 3.14
N GLU A 60 -1.25 0.21 3.73
CA GLU A 60 -1.06 0.98 4.95
C GLU A 60 -0.48 2.33 4.60
N MET A 61 -1.04 3.38 5.17
CA MET A 61 -0.57 4.74 4.95
C MET A 61 -0.39 5.43 6.28
N SER A 62 0.60 6.35 6.33
CA SER A 62 0.73 7.24 7.45
C SER A 62 -0.32 8.34 7.32
N PRO A 63 -0.98 8.74 8.42
CA PRO A 63 -1.90 9.88 8.35
C PRO A 63 -1.19 11.18 8.03
N TYR A 64 0.12 11.21 8.14
CA TYR A 64 0.91 12.39 7.84
C TYR A 64 1.30 12.47 6.37
N ASP A 65 1.10 11.41 5.59
CA ASP A 65 1.41 11.41 4.16
C ASP A 65 0.45 10.46 3.46
N LEU A 66 -0.65 11.00 2.99
CA LEU A 66 -1.70 10.21 2.35
C LEU A 66 -1.49 10.05 0.85
N THR A 67 -0.31 10.42 0.35
CA THR A 67 0.01 10.27 -1.06
C THR A 67 0.81 9.02 -1.36
N LYS A 68 1.32 8.35 -0.33
CA LYS A 68 2.14 7.16 -0.46
C LYS A 68 1.63 6.09 0.48
N GLY A 69 1.82 4.83 0.09
CA GLY A 69 1.39 3.73 0.91
C GLY A 69 2.27 2.51 0.73
N ARG A 70 2.12 1.60 1.67
CA ARG A 70 2.84 0.34 1.66
C ARG A 70 1.82 -0.77 1.46
N VAL A 71 2.03 -1.58 0.42
CA VAL A 71 1.14 -2.71 0.16
C VAL A 71 1.50 -3.82 1.13
N VAL A 72 0.53 -4.24 1.92
CA VAL A 72 0.75 -5.24 2.97
C VAL A 72 0.02 -6.55 2.68
N TYR A 73 -0.88 -6.57 1.70
CA TYR A 73 -1.64 -7.77 1.40
C TYR A 73 -2.22 -7.70 -0.01
N ARG A 74 -2.25 -8.83 -0.69
CA ARG A 74 -2.91 -8.97 -1.99
C ARG A 74 -4.05 -9.96 -1.84
N PHE A 75 -5.23 -9.53 -2.20
CA PHE A 75 -6.41 -10.38 -2.11
C PHE A 75 -6.53 -11.44 -3.19
#